data_beb9153b364adda2d031d2facd535354
#
_entry.id   beb9153b364adda2d031d2facd535354
#
_cell.length_a   1.000
_cell.length_b   1.000
_cell.length_c   1.000
_cell.angle_alpha   90.00
_cell.angle_beta   90.00
_cell.angle_gamma   90.00
#
_symmetry.space_group_name_H-M   'P 1'
#
loop_
_entity.id
_entity.type
_entity.pdbx_description
1 polymer ?
#
loop_
_entity_poly.entity_id
_entity_poly.type
_entity_poly.pdbx_seq_one_letter_code
_entity_poly.pdbx_strand_id
1 'polypeptide(L)'
;MKKARKVSAVLLGLGGGLLALIGMSLGGPVRTAAADERVAANETVAAAFNHRIDFPMVRSAGAVAANCIPNAHAAVRVTSLGPVEVMTVDIGGLPPNTEFDFFVIQIPNAPFGLAWYQGDIETDANGEGHQLFVGRFSIETFIVAQPPGGQPAPVVHNQPPFPDASANPATEPIHTFHLGLWFGSPAAAQAAGCPNTVTRFNGEHNAGIQALSTRQFGTLQGPLRQLTP
;
A
#
# COMPACT_ATOMS: atom_id res chain seq x y z
N MET A 1 26.52 -55.05 12.73
CA MET A 1 27.41 -55.92 11.90
C MET A 1 28.13 -55.04 10.92
N LYS A 2 29.45 -55.07 10.99
CA LYS A 2 30.47 -54.37 10.18
C LYS A 2 30.45 -54.81 8.72
N LYS A 3 30.70 -53.90 7.78
CA LYS A 3 31.63 -54.15 6.65
C LYS A 3 32.10 -52.85 6.00
N ALA A 4 33.35 -52.57 6.26
CA ALA A 4 34.19 -51.66 5.46
C ALA A 4 34.87 -52.42 4.33
N ARG A 5 35.14 -51.81 3.18
CA ARG A 5 36.15 -52.19 2.19
C ARG A 5 36.50 -50.91 1.42
N LYS A 6 37.65 -50.40 1.62
CA LYS A 6 39.04 -50.62 1.14
C LYS A 6 39.30 -50.00 -0.22
N VAL A 7 40.10 -48.99 -0.17
CA VAL A 7 41.07 -48.34 -1.03
C VAL A 7 41.74 -49.22 -2.08
N SER A 8 41.98 -48.67 -3.26
CA SER A 8 43.17 -48.98 -4.07
C SER A 8 43.62 -47.77 -4.85
N ALA A 9 44.80 -47.31 -4.53
CA ALA A 9 45.63 -46.38 -5.30
C ALA A 9 46.41 -47.17 -6.35
N VAL A 10 46.55 -46.59 -7.52
CA VAL A 10 47.60 -47.01 -8.50
C VAL A 10 48.31 -45.74 -8.96
N LEU A 11 49.60 -45.72 -8.61
CA LEU A 11 50.64 -44.81 -9.11
C LEU A 11 51.33 -45.49 -10.31
N LEU A 12 51.74 -44.73 -11.32
CA LEU A 12 52.86 -44.81 -12.24
C LEU A 12 52.50 -44.08 -13.53
N GLY A 13 53.30 -43.26 -14.21
CA GLY A 13 54.72 -43.05 -14.19
C GLY A 13 55.06 -41.94 -15.18
N LEU A 14 56.29 -41.53 -15.11
CA LEU A 14 57.04 -40.48 -15.75
C LEU A 14 56.99 -40.41 -17.30
N GLY A 15 56.99 -39.18 -17.82
CA GLY A 15 57.35 -38.91 -19.23
C GLY A 15 57.48 -37.42 -19.48
N GLY A 16 58.66 -36.92 -19.59
CA GLY A 16 59.02 -35.52 -19.74
C GLY A 16 58.72 -34.94 -21.13
N GLY A 17 58.52 -33.63 -21.16
CA GLY A 17 58.42 -32.87 -22.40
C GLY A 17 58.29 -31.38 -22.07
N LEU A 18 59.44 -30.71 -22.09
CA LEU A 18 59.59 -29.27 -21.92
C LEU A 18 59.16 -28.56 -23.21
N LEU A 19 58.03 -27.87 -23.24
CA LEU A 19 57.73 -26.90 -24.29
C LEU A 19 57.22 -25.66 -23.64
N ALA A 20 58.02 -24.60 -23.62
CA ALA A 20 57.66 -23.29 -23.22
C ALA A 20 56.72 -22.66 -24.27
N LEU A 21 55.49 -22.50 -23.96
CA LEU A 21 54.56 -21.63 -24.70
C LEU A 21 54.21 -20.42 -23.83
N ILE A 22 54.71 -19.27 -24.26
CA ILE A 22 54.32 -17.96 -23.73
C ILE A 22 52.84 -17.75 -24.13
N GLY A 23 51.94 -18.05 -23.22
CA GLY A 23 50.53 -17.73 -23.37
C GLY A 23 50.25 -16.41 -22.69
N MET A 24 50.01 -15.35 -23.45
CA MET A 24 49.42 -14.11 -22.94
C MET A 24 48.05 -14.43 -22.37
N SER A 25 47.95 -14.45 -21.03
CA SER A 25 46.67 -14.50 -20.32
C SER A 25 46.01 -13.14 -20.41
N LEU A 26 45.07 -12.98 -21.33
CA LEU A 26 44.04 -11.95 -21.26
C LEU A 26 43.01 -12.43 -20.24
N GLY A 27 43.35 -12.32 -18.95
CA GLY A 27 42.45 -12.63 -17.84
C GLY A 27 41.47 -11.51 -17.64
N GLY A 28 40.40 -11.46 -18.44
CA GLY A 28 39.20 -10.75 -18.02
C GLY A 28 38.57 -11.50 -16.85
N PRO A 29 37.87 -10.81 -15.93
CA PRO A 29 37.21 -11.48 -14.82
C PRO A 29 36.15 -12.42 -15.38
N VAL A 30 36.33 -13.72 -15.15
CA VAL A 30 35.31 -14.73 -15.47
C VAL A 30 34.16 -14.52 -14.48
N ARG A 31 33.15 -13.77 -14.90
CA ARG A 31 31.90 -13.72 -14.17
C ARG A 31 31.23 -15.09 -14.29
N THR A 32 30.98 -15.73 -13.17
CA THR A 32 30.23 -16.98 -13.14
C THR A 32 28.74 -16.69 -13.28
N ALA A 33 28.01 -17.54 -14.00
CA ALA A 33 26.56 -17.41 -14.16
C ALA A 33 25.84 -17.22 -12.81
N ALA A 34 26.33 -17.87 -11.75
CA ALA A 34 25.79 -17.71 -10.40
C ALA A 34 26.03 -16.30 -9.79
N ALA A 35 27.06 -15.58 -10.22
CA ALA A 35 27.29 -14.20 -9.78
C ALA A 35 26.35 -13.25 -10.51
N ASP A 36 26.12 -13.45 -11.79
CA ASP A 36 25.18 -12.65 -12.58
C ASP A 36 23.73 -12.87 -12.12
N GLU A 37 23.35 -14.09 -11.78
CA GLU A 37 22.04 -14.42 -11.23
C GLU A 37 21.79 -13.77 -9.86
N ARG A 38 22.81 -13.72 -9.00
CA ARG A 38 22.72 -13.02 -7.70
C ARG A 38 22.65 -11.51 -7.86
N VAL A 39 23.36 -10.94 -8.82
CA VAL A 39 23.28 -9.50 -9.11
C VAL A 39 21.91 -9.16 -9.63
N ALA A 40 21.37 -9.91 -10.58
CA ALA A 40 20.01 -9.70 -11.10
C ALA A 40 18.93 -9.86 -10.03
N ALA A 41 19.08 -10.87 -9.15
CA ALA A 41 18.15 -11.04 -8.00
C ALA A 41 18.22 -9.86 -7.03
N ASN A 42 19.42 -9.37 -6.70
CA ASN A 42 19.59 -8.21 -5.83
C ASN A 42 19.07 -6.92 -6.47
N GLU A 43 19.24 -6.73 -7.76
CA GLU A 43 18.69 -5.57 -8.48
C GLU A 43 17.16 -5.61 -8.52
N THR A 44 16.57 -6.81 -8.72
CA THR A 44 15.10 -7.00 -8.68
C THR A 44 14.55 -6.73 -7.28
N VAL A 45 15.22 -7.21 -6.25
CA VAL A 45 14.85 -6.94 -4.85
C VAL A 45 14.99 -5.44 -4.54
N ALA A 46 16.09 -4.80 -4.93
CA ALA A 46 16.30 -3.37 -4.73
C ALA A 46 15.27 -2.51 -5.47
N ALA A 47 14.83 -2.92 -6.66
CA ALA A 47 13.76 -2.25 -7.40
C ALA A 47 12.40 -2.39 -6.70
N ALA A 48 12.11 -3.57 -6.12
CA ALA A 48 10.91 -3.79 -5.32
C ALA A 48 10.88 -2.95 -4.04
N PHE A 49 12.04 -2.68 -3.44
CA PHE A 49 12.17 -1.88 -2.21
C PHE A 49 12.05 -0.37 -2.38
N ASN A 50 11.96 0.15 -3.60
CA ASN A 50 11.94 1.60 -3.86
C ASN A 50 10.79 2.03 -4.77
N HIS A 51 9.73 1.23 -4.84
CA HIS A 51 8.57 1.64 -5.60
C HIS A 51 7.86 2.78 -4.86
N ARG A 52 7.78 3.93 -5.52
CA ARG A 52 7.14 5.14 -5.00
C ARG A 52 6.05 5.60 -5.94
N ILE A 53 4.93 5.97 -5.38
CA ILE A 53 3.83 6.63 -6.07
C ILE A 53 3.52 7.96 -5.40
N ASP A 54 3.22 8.97 -6.19
CA ASP A 54 2.79 10.30 -5.74
C ASP A 54 1.47 10.63 -6.45
N PHE A 55 0.47 11.08 -5.70
CA PHE A 55 -0.83 11.42 -6.26
C PHE A 55 -1.59 12.41 -5.37
N PRO A 56 -2.49 13.24 -5.95
CA PRO A 56 -3.34 14.13 -5.18
C PRO A 56 -4.61 13.44 -4.68
N MET A 57 -5.22 14.04 -3.65
CA MET A 57 -6.64 13.87 -3.33
C MET A 57 -7.38 15.15 -3.66
N VAL A 58 -8.63 15.01 -4.08
CA VAL A 58 -9.52 16.11 -4.43
C VAL A 58 -10.75 16.10 -3.52
N ARG A 59 -11.50 17.20 -3.50
CA ARG A 59 -12.76 17.25 -2.75
C ARG A 59 -13.67 16.07 -3.10
N SER A 60 -14.27 15.48 -2.09
CA SER A 60 -15.28 14.42 -2.26
C SER A 60 -16.46 14.86 -3.11
N ALA A 61 -17.22 13.92 -3.63
CA ALA A 61 -18.45 14.24 -4.36
C ALA A 61 -19.44 15.01 -3.48
N GLY A 62 -19.54 14.64 -2.19
CA GLY A 62 -20.41 15.32 -1.23
C GLY A 62 -19.98 16.76 -0.94
N ALA A 63 -18.68 17.00 -0.75
CA ALA A 63 -18.15 18.35 -0.52
C ALA A 63 -18.31 19.26 -1.76
N VAL A 64 -18.19 18.70 -2.96
CA VAL A 64 -18.45 19.43 -4.21
C VAL A 64 -19.94 19.78 -4.34
N ALA A 65 -20.82 18.82 -4.13
CA ALA A 65 -22.28 19.03 -4.20
C ALA A 65 -22.77 20.07 -3.19
N ALA A 66 -22.17 20.08 -2.00
CA ALA A 66 -22.47 21.05 -0.94
C ALA A 66 -21.79 22.41 -1.15
N ASN A 67 -20.92 22.54 -2.13
CA ASN A 67 -20.09 23.72 -2.39
C ASN A 67 -19.32 24.21 -1.14
N CYS A 68 -18.86 23.28 -0.29
CA CYS A 68 -18.06 23.60 0.90
C CYS A 68 -16.59 23.28 0.69
N ILE A 69 -15.71 23.84 1.55
CA ILE A 69 -14.25 23.67 1.54
C ILE A 69 -13.62 23.78 0.12
N PRO A 70 -13.85 24.89 -0.62
CA PRO A 70 -13.53 24.97 -2.05
C PRO A 70 -12.04 24.81 -2.37
N ASN A 71 -11.17 25.11 -1.41
CA ASN A 71 -9.71 25.08 -1.59
C ASN A 71 -9.08 23.78 -1.07
N ALA A 72 -9.87 22.87 -0.49
CA ALA A 72 -9.37 21.65 0.12
C ALA A 72 -8.69 20.73 -0.89
N HIS A 73 -7.49 20.28 -0.56
CA HIS A 73 -6.65 19.39 -1.35
C HIS A 73 -5.74 18.54 -0.47
N ALA A 74 -5.15 17.50 -1.03
CA ALA A 74 -4.04 16.80 -0.40
C ALA A 74 -3.03 16.30 -1.44
N ALA A 75 -1.79 16.17 -1.01
CA ALA A 75 -0.73 15.46 -1.71
C ALA A 75 -0.37 14.20 -0.91
N VAL A 76 -0.33 13.06 -1.59
CA VAL A 76 -0.01 11.78 -0.97
C VAL A 76 1.19 11.19 -1.65
N ARG A 77 2.10 10.65 -0.86
CA ARG A 77 3.24 9.86 -1.30
C ARG A 77 3.24 8.53 -0.58
N VAL A 78 3.34 7.45 -1.33
CA VAL A 78 3.54 6.11 -0.77
C VAL A 78 4.84 5.53 -1.31
N THR A 79 5.68 5.04 -0.41
CA THR A 79 6.94 4.36 -0.74
C THR A 79 6.89 2.94 -0.20
N SER A 80 7.02 1.95 -1.08
CA SER A 80 7.14 0.56 -0.68
C SER A 80 8.57 0.26 -0.22
N LEU A 81 8.69 -0.31 0.96
CA LEU A 81 9.95 -0.78 1.55
C LEU A 81 10.00 -2.32 1.61
N GLY A 82 9.25 -2.99 0.73
CA GLY A 82 9.10 -4.43 0.72
C GLY A 82 8.00 -4.90 1.67
N PRO A 83 8.33 -5.28 2.93
CA PRO A 83 7.32 -5.81 3.85
C PRO A 83 6.33 -4.76 4.37
N VAL A 84 6.68 -3.47 4.29
CA VAL A 84 5.85 -2.35 4.72
C VAL A 84 5.86 -1.24 3.68
N GLU A 85 4.87 -0.38 3.76
CA GLU A 85 4.73 0.85 2.99
C GLU A 85 4.75 2.05 3.95
N VAL A 86 5.38 3.13 3.52
CA VAL A 86 5.37 4.41 4.23
C VAL A 86 4.56 5.39 3.41
N MET A 87 3.49 5.92 3.99
CA MET A 87 2.62 6.90 3.37
C MET A 87 2.76 8.24 4.10
N THR A 88 3.06 9.30 3.36
CA THR A 88 2.97 10.67 3.84
C THR A 88 1.78 11.35 3.20
N VAL A 89 1.01 12.07 4.00
CA VAL A 89 -0.18 12.80 3.59
C VAL A 89 -0.05 14.24 4.03
N ASP A 90 -0.01 15.14 3.08
CA ASP A 90 -0.03 16.58 3.28
C ASP A 90 -1.40 17.10 2.87
N ILE A 91 -2.15 17.67 3.79
CA ILE A 91 -3.49 18.24 3.55
C ILE A 91 -3.44 19.74 3.65
N GLY A 92 -4.29 20.45 2.89
CA GLY A 92 -4.34 21.90 2.93
C GLY A 92 -5.64 22.50 2.40
N GLY A 93 -5.81 23.81 2.65
CA GLY A 93 -7.02 24.53 2.28
C GLY A 93 -8.26 24.07 3.05
N LEU A 94 -8.06 23.49 4.21
CA LEU A 94 -9.07 22.97 5.12
C LEU A 94 -9.35 23.96 6.29
N PRO A 95 -10.40 23.77 7.08
CA PRO A 95 -10.62 24.55 8.28
C PRO A 95 -9.45 24.43 9.26
N PRO A 96 -9.02 25.53 9.92
CA PRO A 96 -7.94 25.48 10.88
C PRO A 96 -8.32 24.75 12.17
N ASN A 97 -7.30 24.18 12.83
CA ASN A 97 -7.43 23.48 14.11
C ASN A 97 -8.57 22.47 14.11
N THR A 98 -8.63 21.66 13.05
CA THR A 98 -9.70 20.70 12.80
C THR A 98 -9.13 19.32 12.61
N GLU A 99 -9.72 18.33 13.28
CA GLU A 99 -9.38 16.92 13.17
C GLU A 99 -10.12 16.27 12.00
N PHE A 100 -9.41 15.40 11.31
CA PHE A 100 -9.90 14.62 10.18
C PHE A 100 -9.51 13.14 10.33
N ASP A 101 -10.48 12.25 10.10
CA ASP A 101 -10.29 10.81 10.05
C ASP A 101 -9.80 10.37 8.68
N PHE A 102 -8.67 9.68 8.62
CA PHE A 102 -8.08 9.21 7.37
C PHE A 102 -8.24 7.70 7.18
N PHE A 103 -8.67 7.31 5.98
CA PHE A 103 -8.99 5.92 5.64
C PHE A 103 -8.35 5.47 4.33
N VAL A 104 -7.96 4.19 4.30
CA VAL A 104 -7.82 3.42 3.05
C VAL A 104 -9.17 2.79 2.76
N ILE A 105 -9.65 2.90 1.53
CA ILE A 105 -11.00 2.48 1.13
C ILE A 105 -10.97 1.68 -0.18
N GLN A 106 -11.93 0.82 -0.38
CA GLN A 106 -12.00 -0.01 -1.56
C GLN A 106 -12.37 0.80 -2.80
N ILE A 107 -13.41 1.62 -2.73
CA ILE A 107 -13.85 2.52 -3.79
C ILE A 107 -14.11 3.94 -3.24
N PRO A 108 -13.98 4.99 -4.09
CA PRO A 108 -13.89 6.37 -3.59
C PRO A 108 -15.22 7.01 -3.22
N ASN A 109 -16.34 6.43 -3.61
CA ASN A 109 -17.69 6.93 -3.37
C ASN A 109 -18.53 5.90 -2.61
N ALA A 110 -19.54 6.35 -1.90
CA ALA A 110 -20.46 5.46 -1.20
C ALA A 110 -21.25 4.54 -2.17
N PRO A 111 -21.45 3.26 -1.81
CA PRO A 111 -20.92 2.57 -0.64
C PRO A 111 -19.44 2.25 -0.83
N PHE A 112 -18.59 2.67 0.11
CA PHE A 112 -17.14 2.67 -0.03
C PHE A 112 -16.50 1.27 -0.09
N GLY A 113 -17.28 0.22 0.14
CA GLY A 113 -16.76 -1.13 0.32
C GLY A 113 -16.07 -1.27 1.68
N LEU A 114 -14.99 -2.03 1.73
CA LEU A 114 -14.16 -2.07 2.91
C LEU A 114 -13.42 -0.74 3.08
N ALA A 115 -13.41 -0.27 4.31
CA ALA A 115 -12.69 0.92 4.72
C ALA A 115 -11.86 0.58 5.97
N TRP A 116 -10.61 1.01 5.98
CA TRP A 116 -9.71 0.79 7.09
C TRP A 116 -9.19 2.13 7.59
N TYR A 117 -9.46 2.41 8.85
CA TYR A 117 -8.99 3.62 9.52
C TYR A 117 -7.48 3.56 9.73
N GLN A 118 -6.79 4.63 9.31
CA GLN A 118 -5.34 4.73 9.43
C GLN A 118 -4.92 5.60 10.63
N GLY A 119 -5.71 6.59 10.96
CA GLY A 119 -5.45 7.55 12.02
C GLY A 119 -6.00 8.92 11.68
N ASP A 120 -5.71 9.88 12.54
CA ASP A 120 -6.17 11.25 12.41
C ASP A 120 -5.10 12.13 11.78
N ILE A 121 -5.57 13.17 11.10
CA ILE A 121 -4.74 14.28 10.62
C ILE A 121 -5.37 15.55 11.15
N GLU A 122 -4.63 16.28 11.98
CA GLU A 122 -5.05 17.58 12.49
C GLU A 122 -4.50 18.71 11.62
N THR A 123 -5.30 19.73 11.35
CA THR A 123 -4.85 20.94 10.71
C THR A 123 -4.36 21.97 11.73
N ASP A 124 -3.33 22.70 11.35
CA ASP A 124 -2.81 23.84 12.11
C ASP A 124 -3.71 25.08 11.99
N ALA A 125 -3.23 26.22 12.51
CA ALA A 125 -3.93 27.50 12.44
C ALA A 125 -4.09 28.04 10.99
N ASN A 126 -3.36 27.49 10.02
CA ASN A 126 -3.43 27.86 8.60
C ASN A 126 -4.34 26.92 7.80
N GLY A 127 -4.84 25.85 8.43
CA GLY A 127 -5.61 24.81 7.75
C GLY A 127 -4.75 23.81 6.97
N GLU A 128 -3.50 23.68 7.35
CA GLU A 128 -2.53 22.73 6.80
C GLU A 128 -2.29 21.60 7.79
N GLY A 129 -2.12 20.37 7.32
CA GLY A 129 -1.83 19.22 8.17
C GLY A 129 -0.89 18.25 7.48
N HIS A 130 -0.13 17.51 8.29
CA HIS A 130 0.83 16.50 7.81
C HIS A 130 0.79 15.27 8.70
N GLN A 131 0.73 14.09 8.08
CA GLN A 131 0.80 12.83 8.83
C GLN A 131 1.60 11.78 8.05
N LEU A 132 2.31 10.94 8.82
CA LEU A 132 3.04 9.79 8.31
C LEU A 132 2.40 8.52 8.88
N PHE A 133 2.12 7.58 7.97
CA PHE A 133 1.60 6.26 8.30
C PHE A 133 2.58 5.18 7.84
N VAL A 134 2.69 4.10 8.60
CA VAL A 134 3.47 2.92 8.25
C VAL A 134 2.56 1.70 8.33
N GLY A 135 2.43 0.97 7.22
CA GLY A 135 1.52 -0.17 7.15
C GLY A 135 1.61 -0.91 5.82
N ARG A 136 0.52 -1.58 5.47
CA ARG A 136 0.26 -2.12 4.14
C ARG A 136 -1.05 -1.49 3.68
N PHE A 137 -1.01 -0.71 2.59
CA PHE A 137 -2.16 0.09 2.15
C PHE A 137 -2.83 -0.47 0.90
N SER A 138 -2.13 -1.33 0.18
CA SER A 138 -2.60 -1.88 -1.11
C SER A 138 -3.37 -3.19 -0.98
N ILE A 139 -3.10 -3.95 0.06
CA ILE A 139 -3.76 -5.23 0.32
C ILE A 139 -4.03 -5.37 1.81
N GLU A 140 -5.30 -5.62 2.12
CA GLU A 140 -5.73 -5.96 3.47
C GLU A 140 -6.32 -7.37 3.47
N THR A 141 -6.03 -8.14 4.50
CA THR A 141 -6.63 -9.47 4.70
C THR A 141 -7.61 -9.40 5.84
N PHE A 142 -8.89 -9.55 5.53
CA PHE A 142 -9.97 -9.53 6.51
C PHE A 142 -10.77 -10.81 6.49
N ILE A 143 -11.27 -11.20 7.65
CA ILE A 143 -12.42 -12.08 7.78
C ILE A 143 -13.61 -11.17 8.03
N VAL A 144 -14.53 -11.10 7.08
CA VAL A 144 -15.78 -10.37 7.25
C VAL A 144 -16.74 -11.24 8.03
N ALA A 145 -16.86 -11.02 9.33
CA ALA A 145 -17.78 -11.72 10.20
C ALA A 145 -18.96 -10.84 10.58
N GLN A 146 -20.16 -11.41 10.51
CA GLN A 146 -21.34 -10.76 11.12
C GLN A 146 -21.41 -11.14 12.60
N PRO A 147 -21.39 -10.17 13.51
CA PRO A 147 -21.65 -10.46 14.92
C PRO A 147 -23.07 -10.95 15.10
N PRO A 148 -23.33 -11.88 16.04
CA PRO A 148 -24.69 -12.34 16.33
C PRO A 148 -25.61 -11.18 16.67
N GLY A 149 -26.71 -11.01 15.91
CA GLY A 149 -27.65 -9.91 16.07
C GLY A 149 -27.11 -8.52 15.68
N GLY A 150 -25.95 -8.46 15.02
CA GLY A 150 -25.29 -7.23 14.63
C GLY A 150 -25.75 -6.66 13.29
N GLN A 151 -25.12 -5.55 12.92
CA GLN A 151 -25.31 -4.95 11.61
C GLN A 151 -24.78 -5.89 10.50
N PRO A 152 -25.35 -5.82 9.30
CA PRO A 152 -24.83 -6.61 8.18
C PRO A 152 -23.36 -6.29 7.95
N ALA A 153 -22.61 -7.28 7.45
CA ALA A 153 -21.25 -7.09 7.02
C ALA A 153 -21.19 -5.98 5.96
N PRO A 154 -20.08 -5.21 5.89
CA PRO A 154 -19.92 -4.19 4.87
C PRO A 154 -20.02 -4.79 3.47
N VAL A 155 -20.45 -4.00 2.51
CA VAL A 155 -20.44 -4.40 1.10
C VAL A 155 -18.99 -4.54 0.65
N VAL A 156 -18.65 -5.72 0.13
CA VAL A 156 -17.34 -6.02 -0.46
C VAL A 156 -17.50 -6.10 -1.97
N HIS A 157 -16.67 -5.36 -2.69
CA HIS A 157 -16.68 -5.33 -4.15
C HIS A 157 -15.68 -6.32 -4.71
N ASN A 158 -16.15 -7.24 -5.55
CA ASN A 158 -15.28 -8.20 -6.24
C ASN A 158 -14.55 -7.50 -7.39
N GLN A 159 -13.22 -7.70 -7.48
CA GLN A 159 -12.35 -6.91 -8.35
C GLN A 159 -11.36 -7.77 -9.13
N PRO A 160 -11.71 -8.24 -10.35
CA PRO A 160 -10.74 -8.93 -11.20
C PRO A 160 -9.55 -8.01 -11.57
N PRO A 161 -8.32 -8.50 -11.68
CA PRO A 161 -7.87 -9.88 -11.51
C PRO A 161 -7.60 -10.29 -10.06
N PHE A 162 -7.88 -9.41 -9.12
CA PHE A 162 -7.66 -9.62 -7.70
C PHE A 162 -9.00 -10.01 -7.08
N PRO A 163 -9.23 -11.30 -6.82
CA PRO A 163 -10.47 -11.74 -6.20
C PRO A 163 -10.55 -11.16 -4.78
N ASP A 164 -11.65 -10.48 -4.53
CA ASP A 164 -12.01 -10.05 -3.19
C ASP A 164 -12.87 -11.11 -2.53
N ALA A 165 -12.82 -11.10 -1.23
CA ALA A 165 -13.61 -11.92 -0.37
C ALA A 165 -15.10 -11.54 -0.43
N SER A 166 -15.77 -11.74 -1.55
CA SER A 166 -17.18 -11.41 -1.75
C SER A 166 -18.13 -12.52 -1.35
N ALA A 167 -17.62 -13.74 -1.17
CA ALA A 167 -18.38 -14.92 -0.75
C ALA A 167 -17.97 -15.37 0.65
N ASN A 168 -18.90 -15.91 1.39
CA ASN A 168 -18.71 -16.36 2.76
C ASN A 168 -18.10 -17.78 2.84
N PRO A 169 -17.17 -18.06 3.75
CA PRO A 169 -16.34 -17.09 4.49
C PRO A 169 -15.18 -16.65 3.63
N ALA A 170 -15.02 -15.37 3.60
CA ALA A 170 -13.99 -14.78 2.80
C ALA A 170 -12.65 -14.77 3.54
N THR A 171 -11.65 -15.40 2.98
CA THR A 171 -10.30 -15.50 3.55
C THR A 171 -9.22 -14.97 2.59
N GLU A 172 -9.63 -14.43 1.46
CA GLU A 172 -8.72 -13.88 0.47
C GLU A 172 -8.38 -12.41 0.78
N PRO A 173 -7.22 -11.94 0.31
CA PRO A 173 -6.86 -10.53 0.45
C PRO A 173 -7.91 -9.63 -0.21
N ILE A 174 -8.29 -8.57 0.48
CA ILE A 174 -9.19 -7.56 -0.06
C ILE A 174 -8.36 -6.34 -0.43
N HIS A 175 -8.46 -5.95 -1.69
CA HIS A 175 -7.71 -4.82 -2.20
C HIS A 175 -8.43 -3.51 -1.93
N THR A 176 -7.72 -2.59 -1.26
CA THR A 176 -8.13 -1.21 -1.08
C THR A 176 -7.36 -0.34 -2.07
N PHE A 177 -8.05 0.35 -2.96
CA PHE A 177 -7.41 1.08 -4.06
C PHE A 177 -7.39 2.58 -3.86
N HIS A 178 -8.17 3.07 -2.91
CA HIS A 178 -8.47 4.48 -2.75
C HIS A 178 -8.19 4.98 -1.33
N LEU A 179 -8.14 6.31 -1.22
CA LEU A 179 -8.04 7.02 0.05
C LEU A 179 -9.23 7.94 0.23
N GLY A 180 -9.58 8.16 1.49
CA GLY A 180 -10.60 9.11 1.89
C GLY A 180 -10.24 9.82 3.19
N LEU A 181 -10.64 11.08 3.29
CA LEU A 181 -10.49 11.92 4.47
C LEU A 181 -11.88 12.42 4.87
N TRP A 182 -12.26 12.23 6.10
CA TRP A 182 -13.53 12.69 6.66
C TRP A 182 -13.29 13.73 7.73
N PHE A 183 -14.23 14.64 7.92
CA PHE A 183 -14.24 15.45 9.15
C PHE A 183 -14.37 14.54 10.37
N GLY A 184 -13.57 14.75 11.39
CA GLY A 184 -13.59 13.98 12.63
C GLY A 184 -14.92 14.07 13.40
N SER A 185 -15.78 15.02 13.03
CA SER A 185 -17.15 15.06 13.53
C SER A 185 -18.12 15.76 12.59
N PRO A 186 -19.44 15.46 12.68
CA PRO A 186 -20.48 16.20 11.98
C PRO A 186 -20.51 17.68 12.36
N ALA A 187 -20.20 18.01 13.61
CA ALA A 187 -20.17 19.38 14.10
C ALA A 187 -19.04 20.20 13.47
N ALA A 188 -17.84 19.60 13.32
CA ALA A 188 -16.72 20.24 12.63
C ALA A 188 -17.03 20.49 11.15
N ALA A 189 -17.67 19.53 10.47
CA ALA A 189 -18.14 19.70 9.10
C ALA A 189 -19.13 20.87 8.99
N GLN A 190 -20.09 20.95 9.89
CA GLN A 190 -21.10 22.02 9.91
C GLN A 190 -20.47 23.39 10.16
N ALA A 191 -19.49 23.47 11.07
CA ALA A 191 -18.74 24.70 11.33
C ALA A 191 -17.96 25.19 10.09
N ALA A 192 -17.55 24.27 9.22
CA ALA A 192 -16.89 24.55 7.94
C ALA A 192 -17.87 24.85 6.79
N GLY A 193 -19.17 24.95 7.06
CA GLY A 193 -20.20 25.17 6.05
C GLY A 193 -20.55 23.94 5.22
N CYS A 194 -20.14 22.75 5.64
CA CYS A 194 -20.50 21.47 5.03
C CYS A 194 -21.77 20.89 5.66
N PRO A 195 -22.44 19.93 5.00
CA PRO A 195 -23.57 19.23 5.60
C PRO A 195 -23.21 18.53 6.91
N ASN A 196 -24.17 18.55 7.85
CA ASN A 196 -24.09 17.82 9.12
C ASN A 196 -24.39 16.32 8.90
N THR A 197 -23.64 15.70 8.01
CA THR A 197 -23.79 14.28 7.71
C THR A 197 -23.07 13.45 8.76
N VAL A 198 -23.71 12.39 9.25
CA VAL A 198 -23.11 11.43 10.17
C VAL A 198 -22.59 10.24 9.38
N THR A 199 -21.28 10.04 9.40
CA THR A 199 -20.65 8.83 8.88
C THR A 199 -20.25 7.95 10.06
N ARG A 200 -20.90 6.80 10.18
CA ARG A 200 -20.61 5.84 11.25
C ARG A 200 -19.42 4.98 10.84
N PHE A 201 -18.49 4.82 11.75
CA PHE A 201 -17.45 3.82 11.66
C PHE A 201 -17.24 3.17 13.04
N ASN A 202 -16.41 2.16 13.14
CA ASN A 202 -16.22 1.41 14.38
C ASN A 202 -15.24 2.08 15.39
N GLY A 203 -15.06 3.39 15.26
CA GLY A 203 -14.25 4.19 16.16
C GLY A 203 -15.03 4.66 17.40
N GLU A 204 -14.40 5.48 18.20
CA GLU A 204 -14.96 6.03 19.44
C GLU A 204 -16.03 7.11 19.19
N HIS A 205 -16.05 7.66 17.98
CA HIS A 205 -16.98 8.73 17.58
C HIS A 205 -17.52 8.50 16.17
N ASN A 206 -18.44 9.37 15.73
CA ASN A 206 -18.93 9.39 14.37
C ASN A 206 -18.20 10.47 13.57
N ALA A 207 -17.70 10.12 12.42
CA ALA A 207 -17.16 11.08 11.47
C ALA A 207 -18.24 11.97 10.85
N GLY A 208 -17.84 13.11 10.31
CA GLY A 208 -18.68 13.97 9.50
C GLY A 208 -18.77 13.50 8.05
N ILE A 209 -19.01 14.44 7.14
CA ILE A 209 -18.98 14.19 5.69
C ILE A 209 -17.55 13.92 5.23
N GLN A 210 -17.38 13.13 4.18
CA GLN A 210 -16.11 12.97 3.48
C GLN A 210 -15.65 14.32 2.89
N ALA A 211 -14.46 14.78 3.28
CA ALA A 211 -13.88 16.02 2.79
C ALA A 211 -13.11 15.80 1.47
N LEU A 212 -12.16 14.87 1.48
CA LEU A 212 -11.31 14.56 0.34
C LEU A 212 -11.40 13.08 -0.04
N SER A 213 -11.15 12.77 -1.30
CA SER A 213 -11.00 11.40 -1.79
C SER A 213 -10.13 11.35 -3.05
N THR A 214 -9.75 10.14 -3.45
CA THR A 214 -9.07 9.87 -4.73
C THR A 214 -10.05 9.58 -5.87
N ARG A 215 -11.26 10.19 -5.84
CA ARG A 215 -12.36 9.93 -6.81
C ARG A 215 -12.07 10.35 -8.25
N GLN A 216 -11.02 11.13 -8.51
CA GLN A 216 -10.57 11.46 -9.85
C GLN A 216 -9.96 10.25 -10.58
N PHE A 217 -9.61 9.20 -9.85
CA PHE A 217 -9.27 7.90 -10.42
C PHE A 217 -10.53 7.06 -10.59
N GLY A 218 -10.54 6.17 -11.59
CA GLY A 218 -11.69 5.27 -11.80
C GLY A 218 -11.95 4.38 -10.58
N THR A 219 -13.21 4.00 -10.38
CA THR A 219 -13.68 3.26 -9.19
C THR A 219 -12.79 2.06 -8.81
N LEU A 220 -12.29 1.32 -9.81
CA LEU A 220 -11.42 0.16 -9.61
C LEU A 220 -9.96 0.45 -10.02
N GLN A 221 -9.62 1.70 -10.21
CA GLN A 221 -8.33 2.17 -10.73
C GLN A 221 -7.68 3.17 -9.76
N GLY A 222 -7.94 3.03 -8.47
CA GLY A 222 -7.36 3.89 -7.46
C GLY A 222 -5.83 3.82 -7.43
N PRO A 223 -5.17 4.85 -6.91
CA PRO A 223 -3.72 4.98 -6.99
C PRO A 223 -2.96 3.86 -6.27
N LEU A 224 -3.52 3.31 -5.19
CA LEU A 224 -2.89 2.22 -4.44
C LEU A 224 -2.76 0.92 -5.25
N ARG A 225 -3.51 0.77 -6.33
CA ARG A 225 -3.38 -0.36 -7.26
C ARG A 225 -1.99 -0.47 -7.89
N GLN A 226 -1.24 0.62 -7.92
CA GLN A 226 0.12 0.64 -8.45
C GLN A 226 1.14 0.05 -7.47
N LEU A 227 0.76 -0.11 -6.20
CA LEU A 227 1.59 -0.80 -5.22
C LEU A 227 1.50 -2.30 -5.48
N THR A 228 2.64 -2.93 -5.61
CA THR A 228 2.73 -4.40 -5.68
C THR A 228 2.97 -4.92 -4.26
N PRO A 229 2.16 -5.90 -3.82
CA PRO A 229 2.33 -6.51 -2.51
C PRO A 229 3.65 -7.24 -2.38
#